data_69b82b710b5eaf4e18046b2a44b37520
#
_entry.id   69b82b710b5eaf4e18046b2a44b37520
#
_cell.length_a   1.000
_cell.length_b   1.000
_cell.length_c   1.000
_cell.angle_alpha   90.00
_cell.angle_beta   90.00
_cell.angle_gamma   90.00
#
_symmetry.space_group_name_H-M   'P 1'
#
loop_
_entity.id
_entity.type
_entity.pdbx_description
1 polymer ?
#
loop_
_entity_poly.entity_id
_entity_poly.type
_entity_poly.pdbx_seq_one_letter_code
_entity_poly.pdbx_strand_id
1 'polypeptide(L)'
;MKMYHGVTLGAKSTAHVEELRGKKRHPTIEDRVTIYPGATILGGETIIGAGSTIGGNVFIMDSVQPNSLVIYDGLDMRVLSKADKSAALDFQI
;
A
#
# COMPACT_ATOMS: atom_id res chain seq x y z
N MET A 1 6.03 -0.89 -11.47
CA MET A 1 5.38 -1.54 -10.33
C MET A 1 5.70 -3.02 -10.33
N LYS A 2 6.05 -3.56 -9.19
CA LYS A 2 6.14 -5.01 -8.98
C LYS A 2 5.10 -5.44 -7.97
N MET A 3 4.36 -6.50 -8.29
CA MET A 3 3.30 -6.99 -7.45
C MET A 3 3.38 -8.52 -7.39
N TYR A 4 3.45 -9.06 -6.18
CA TYR A 4 3.59 -10.49 -5.95
C TYR A 4 2.23 -11.16 -5.75
N HIS A 5 2.24 -12.46 -5.51
CA HIS A 5 1.00 -13.23 -5.34
C HIS A 5 0.20 -12.78 -4.13
N GLY A 6 -1.12 -12.87 -4.25
CA GLY A 6 -2.02 -12.61 -3.13
C GLY A 6 -2.19 -11.14 -2.77
N VAL A 7 -1.75 -10.23 -3.61
CA VAL A 7 -1.99 -8.80 -3.41
C VAL A 7 -3.42 -8.49 -3.80
N THR A 8 -4.11 -7.72 -2.93
CA THR A 8 -5.48 -7.27 -3.20
C THR A 8 -5.52 -5.77 -3.36
N LEU A 9 -6.04 -5.30 -4.48
CA LEU A 9 -6.31 -3.89 -4.72
C LEU A 9 -7.80 -3.75 -4.92
N GLY A 10 -8.49 -3.05 -4.02
CA GLY A 10 -9.93 -3.02 -4.08
C GLY A 10 -10.59 -1.80 -3.46
N ALA A 11 -11.90 -1.84 -3.39
CA ALA A 11 -12.71 -0.79 -2.79
C ALA A 11 -12.78 -0.96 -1.27
N LYS A 12 -12.86 0.17 -0.54
CA LYS A 12 -12.98 0.13 0.92
C LYS A 12 -14.27 -0.56 1.38
N SER A 13 -15.34 -0.39 0.62
CA SER A 13 -16.64 -0.92 0.98
C SER A 13 -17.45 -1.20 -0.26
N THR A 14 -18.25 -2.26 -0.22
CA THR A 14 -19.24 -2.54 -1.24
C THR A 14 -20.64 -2.07 -0.85
N ALA A 15 -20.80 -1.53 0.35
CA ALA A 15 -22.12 -1.13 0.87
C ALA A 15 -22.77 0.02 0.09
N HIS A 16 -21.98 0.84 -0.56
CA HIS A 16 -22.45 2.00 -1.32
C HIS A 16 -22.08 1.90 -2.79
N VAL A 17 -22.25 0.72 -3.37
CA VAL A 17 -21.84 0.47 -4.76
C VAL A 17 -22.49 1.46 -5.73
N GLU A 18 -23.76 1.78 -5.54
CA GLU A 18 -24.45 2.70 -6.42
C GLU A 18 -23.90 4.12 -6.32
N GLU A 19 -23.54 4.57 -5.13
CA GLU A 19 -22.94 5.87 -4.93
C GLU A 19 -21.56 5.95 -5.58
N LEU A 20 -20.88 4.81 -5.70
CA LEU A 20 -19.57 4.72 -6.32
C LEU A 20 -19.62 4.47 -7.82
N ARG A 21 -20.81 4.28 -8.37
CA ARG A 21 -20.97 4.04 -9.81
C ARG A 21 -20.36 5.19 -10.60
N GLY A 22 -19.47 4.87 -11.53
CA GLY A 22 -18.78 5.87 -12.32
C GLY A 22 -17.59 6.52 -11.60
N LYS A 23 -17.35 6.20 -10.34
CA LYS A 23 -16.21 6.70 -9.60
C LYS A 23 -15.11 5.65 -9.52
N LYS A 24 -13.87 6.12 -9.36
CA LYS A 24 -12.74 5.25 -9.18
C LYS A 24 -12.85 4.53 -7.83
N ARG A 25 -12.77 3.20 -7.85
CA ARG A 25 -12.90 2.38 -6.64
C ARG A 25 -11.61 1.72 -6.19
N HIS A 26 -10.62 1.65 -7.06
CA HIS A 26 -9.36 0.98 -6.78
C HIS A 26 -8.25 2.00 -6.53
N PRO A 27 -7.26 1.67 -5.69
CA PRO A 27 -6.15 2.59 -5.43
C PRO A 27 -5.33 2.87 -6.67
N THR A 28 -4.62 3.99 -6.64
CA THR A 28 -3.63 4.35 -7.64
C THR A 28 -2.26 3.93 -7.14
N ILE A 29 -1.55 3.15 -7.93
CA ILE A 29 -0.18 2.73 -7.63
C ILE A 29 0.74 3.47 -8.58
N GLU A 30 1.58 4.34 -8.04
CA GLU A 30 2.51 5.12 -8.86
C GLU A 30 3.72 4.29 -9.29
N ASP A 31 4.66 4.92 -10.00
CA ASP A 31 5.79 4.20 -10.59
C ASP A 31 6.75 3.63 -9.53
N ARG A 32 7.42 2.55 -9.88
CA ARG A 32 8.48 1.93 -9.07
C ARG A 32 8.02 1.49 -7.67
N VAL A 33 6.75 1.16 -7.54
CA VAL A 33 6.21 0.59 -6.30
C VAL A 33 6.40 -0.93 -6.32
N THR A 34 6.81 -1.49 -5.19
CA THR A 34 6.90 -2.93 -4.98
C THR A 34 5.92 -3.34 -3.90
N ILE A 35 5.10 -4.35 -4.18
CA ILE A 35 4.09 -4.83 -3.23
C ILE A 35 4.30 -6.33 -3.03
N TYR A 36 4.63 -6.72 -1.81
CA TYR A 36 4.93 -8.11 -1.47
C TYR A 36 3.66 -8.92 -1.19
N PRO A 37 3.77 -10.26 -1.11
CA PRO A 37 2.61 -11.14 -1.05
C PRO A 37 1.67 -10.86 0.11
N GLY A 38 0.39 -10.97 -0.15
CA GLY A 38 -0.64 -10.87 0.89
C GLY A 38 -1.03 -9.46 1.29
N ALA A 39 -0.39 -8.43 0.72
CA ALA A 39 -0.77 -7.05 1.03
C ALA A 39 -2.16 -6.73 0.48
N THR A 40 -2.90 -5.91 1.21
CA THR A 40 -4.22 -5.44 0.81
C THR A 40 -4.25 -3.92 0.82
N ILE A 41 -4.63 -3.32 -0.30
CA ILE A 41 -4.69 -1.87 -0.46
C ILE A 41 -6.07 -1.52 -0.98
N LEU A 42 -6.80 -0.69 -0.24
CA LEU A 42 -8.20 -0.38 -0.54
C LEU A 42 -8.42 1.12 -0.68
N GLY A 43 -9.41 1.46 -1.51
CA GLY A 43 -9.93 2.81 -1.59
C GLY A 43 -9.55 3.55 -2.87
N GLY A 44 -10.57 4.10 -3.56
CA GLY A 44 -10.37 4.80 -4.83
C GLY A 44 -9.56 6.08 -4.73
N GLU A 45 -9.49 6.67 -3.54
CA GLU A 45 -8.69 7.87 -3.30
C GLU A 45 -7.31 7.55 -2.73
N THR A 46 -7.04 6.29 -2.43
CA THR A 46 -5.75 5.87 -1.91
C THR A 46 -4.71 5.90 -3.02
N ILE A 47 -3.59 6.56 -2.76
CA ILE A 47 -2.47 6.67 -3.70
C ILE A 47 -1.23 6.12 -3.01
N ILE A 48 -0.60 5.13 -3.61
CA ILE A 48 0.69 4.62 -3.15
C ILE A 48 1.77 5.36 -3.93
N GLY A 49 2.49 6.22 -3.24
CA GLY A 49 3.48 7.10 -3.86
C GLY A 49 4.64 6.37 -4.50
N ALA A 50 5.20 6.96 -5.55
CA ALA A 50 6.26 6.36 -6.35
C ALA A 50 7.46 5.93 -5.50
N GLY A 51 8.08 4.81 -5.86
CA GLY A 51 9.27 4.31 -5.19
C GLY A 51 9.02 3.66 -3.84
N SER A 52 7.76 3.49 -3.43
CA SER A 52 7.43 2.88 -2.16
C SER A 52 7.51 1.35 -2.22
N THR A 53 7.75 0.74 -1.06
CA THR A 53 7.71 -0.71 -0.89
C THR A 53 6.67 -1.05 0.16
N ILE A 54 5.76 -1.93 -0.20
CA ILE A 54 4.69 -2.38 0.67
C ILE A 54 5.00 -3.82 1.09
N GLY A 55 5.22 -4.00 2.37
CA GLY A 55 5.57 -5.31 2.94
C GLY A 55 4.42 -6.30 2.86
N GLY A 56 4.74 -7.58 3.09
CA GLY A 56 3.75 -8.64 3.03
C GLY A 56 2.68 -8.53 4.12
N ASN A 57 1.47 -8.90 3.76
CA ASN A 57 0.31 -8.96 4.67
C ASN A 57 -0.08 -7.63 5.31
N VAL A 58 0.37 -6.52 4.78
CA VAL A 58 0.00 -5.19 5.25
C VAL A 58 -1.39 -4.84 4.75
N PHE A 59 -2.16 -4.14 5.58
CA PHE A 59 -3.51 -3.70 5.22
C PHE A 59 -3.52 -2.17 5.17
N ILE A 60 -3.75 -1.58 4.00
CA ILE A 60 -3.66 -0.15 3.76
C ILE A 60 -5.00 0.39 3.26
N MET A 61 -5.51 1.43 3.91
CA MET A 61 -6.71 2.13 3.48
C MET A 61 -6.48 3.63 3.26
N ASP A 62 -5.26 4.11 3.46
CA ASP A 62 -4.90 5.52 3.29
C ASP A 62 -3.70 5.64 2.38
N SER A 63 -3.55 6.82 1.78
CA SER A 63 -2.44 7.08 0.87
C SER A 63 -1.10 6.98 1.56
N VAL A 64 -0.10 6.56 0.80
CA VAL A 64 1.28 6.41 1.25
C VAL A 64 2.15 7.40 0.47
N GLN A 65 2.95 8.17 1.17
CA GLN A 65 3.84 9.14 0.54
C GLN A 65 4.91 8.44 -0.32
N PRO A 66 5.43 9.13 -1.34
CA PRO A 66 6.50 8.55 -2.16
C PRO A 66 7.71 8.13 -1.33
N ASN A 67 8.40 7.10 -1.80
CA ASN A 67 9.62 6.59 -1.16
C ASN A 67 9.40 6.14 0.27
N SER A 68 8.28 5.50 0.53
CA SER A 68 7.95 4.96 1.85
C SER A 68 8.18 3.45 1.90
N LEU A 69 8.42 2.97 3.10
CA LEU A 69 8.49 1.54 3.41
C LEU A 69 7.38 1.23 4.41
N VAL A 70 6.42 0.43 4.01
CA VAL A 70 5.28 0.05 4.86
C VAL A 70 5.45 -1.40 5.28
N ILE A 71 5.55 -1.65 6.57
CA ILE A 71 5.80 -2.98 7.12
C ILE A 71 5.00 -3.17 8.41
N TYR A 72 4.88 -4.42 8.84
CA TYR A 72 4.49 -4.72 10.22
C TYR A 72 5.74 -4.84 11.08
N ASP A 73 5.65 -4.26 12.27
CA ASP A 73 6.66 -4.38 13.31
C ASP A 73 5.97 -4.95 14.53
N GLY A 74 6.07 -6.26 14.71
CA GLY A 74 5.28 -6.96 15.70
C GLY A 74 3.82 -6.97 15.30
N LEU A 75 2.96 -6.30 16.07
CA LEU A 75 1.52 -6.24 15.81
C LEU A 75 1.11 -4.94 15.13
N ASP A 76 2.03 -3.99 15.00
CA ASP A 76 1.71 -2.67 14.48
C ASP A 76 2.27 -2.46 13.08
N MET A 77 1.45 -1.83 12.24
CA MET A 77 1.90 -1.40 10.93
C MET A 77 2.69 -0.10 11.06
N ARG A 78 3.83 -0.04 10.38
CA ARG A 78 4.67 1.15 10.36
C ARG A 78 4.88 1.63 8.94
N VAL A 79 4.86 2.94 8.79
CA VAL A 79 5.18 3.61 7.53
C VAL A 79 6.46 4.42 7.77
N LEU A 80 7.51 4.05 7.06
CA LEU A 80 8.83 4.64 7.23
C LEU A 80 9.25 5.31 5.92
N SER A 81 10.00 6.41 6.03
CA SER A 81 10.59 7.02 4.85
C SER A 81 11.86 6.26 4.46
N LYS A 82 12.00 5.91 3.18
CA LYS A 82 13.24 5.29 2.70
C LYS A 82 14.43 6.22 2.74
N ALA A 83 14.20 7.52 2.92
CA ALA A 83 15.28 8.47 3.13
C ALA A 83 15.94 8.29 4.48
N ASP A 84 15.27 7.64 5.44
CA ASP A 84 15.85 7.28 6.73
C ASP A 84 16.64 5.98 6.58
N LYS A 85 17.94 6.10 6.45
CA LYS A 85 18.81 4.95 6.23
C LYS A 85 18.82 3.96 7.38
N SER A 86 18.65 4.45 8.61
CA SER A 86 18.62 3.58 9.78
C SER A 86 17.41 2.64 9.72
N ALA A 87 16.24 3.18 9.41
CA ALA A 87 15.03 2.37 9.27
C ALA A 87 15.18 1.35 8.14
N ALA A 88 15.75 1.77 7.00
CA ALA A 88 15.91 0.89 5.84
C ALA A 88 16.88 -0.27 6.11
N LEU A 89 17.87 -0.06 6.98
CA LEU A 89 18.83 -1.11 7.32
C LEU A 89 18.30 -2.10 8.35
N ASP A 90 17.37 -1.66 9.20
CA ASP A 90 16.84 -2.50 10.26
C ASP A 90 15.77 -3.48 9.78
N PHE A 91 15.20 -3.24 8.61
CA PHE A 91 14.11 -4.05 8.10
C PHE A 91 14.49 -4.69 6.77
N GLN A 92 14.41 -6.01 6.73
CA GLN A 92 14.61 -6.79 5.51
C GLN A 92 13.28 -7.33 5.04
N ILE A 93 12.96 -7.03 3.81
CA ILE A 93 11.70 -7.42 3.19
C ILE A 93 11.93 -8.47 2.12
#